data_b6fca9672cbe9b7c2be283f08e09e59b
#
_entry.id   b6fca9672cbe9b7c2be283f08e09e59b
#
_cell.length_a   1.000
_cell.length_b   1.000
_cell.length_c   1.000
_cell.angle_alpha   90.00
_cell.angle_beta   90.00
_cell.angle_gamma   90.00
#
_symmetry.space_group_name_H-M   'P 1'
#
loop_
_entity.id
_entity.type
_entity.pdbx_description
1 polymer ?
#
loop_
_entity_poly.entity_id
_entity_poly.type
_entity_poly.pdbx_seq_one_letter_code
_entity_poly.pdbx_strand_id
1 'polypeptide(L)'
;DVCAERILDELRAAGRPVTVVRGNCDSNSEWPLVVDVARGGLRFRLEHIPPDVPPDDVDVVLHGHTHVPRNEKRGGVLFLNPGCVTRPNQGAPASVAWLEIANGKIKWRLVDL
;
A
#
# COMPACT_ATOMS: atom_id res chain seq x y z
N ASP A 1 -7.02 5.15 2.76
CA ASP A 1 -7.62 6.37 3.33
C ASP A 1 -6.78 6.91 4.49
N VAL A 2 -6.28 8.13 4.34
CA VAL A 2 -5.54 8.83 5.40
C VAL A 2 -6.48 9.66 6.27
N CYS A 3 -7.47 10.28 5.66
CA CYS A 3 -8.56 11.05 6.27
C CYS A 3 -8.15 12.35 6.97
N ALA A 4 -6.86 12.57 7.28
CA ALA A 4 -6.39 13.80 7.91
C ALA A 4 -4.97 14.14 7.42
N GLU A 5 -4.80 15.33 6.86
CA GLU A 5 -3.49 15.75 6.32
C GLU A 5 -2.39 15.84 7.37
N ARG A 6 -2.73 16.15 8.62
CA ARG A 6 -1.74 16.21 9.70
C ARG A 6 -0.97 14.90 9.90
N ILE A 7 -1.58 13.76 9.53
CA ILE A 7 -0.91 12.45 9.62
C ILE A 7 0.27 12.41 8.65
N LEU A 8 0.10 12.92 7.43
CA LEU A 8 1.21 13.02 6.47
C LEU A 8 2.30 13.96 6.95
N ASP A 9 1.93 15.08 7.58
CA ASP A 9 2.90 16.02 8.13
C ASP A 9 3.73 15.36 9.22
N GLU A 10 3.11 14.60 10.11
CA GLU A 10 3.81 13.82 11.14
C GLU A 10 4.76 12.78 10.54
N LEU A 11 4.33 12.06 9.50
CA LEU A 11 5.18 11.08 8.81
C LEU A 11 6.36 11.76 8.11
N ARG A 12 6.15 12.90 7.46
CA ARG A 12 7.21 13.66 6.80
C ARG A 12 8.21 14.22 7.80
N ALA A 13 7.74 14.59 8.99
CA ALA A 13 8.59 15.11 10.06
C ALA A 13 9.58 14.05 10.58
N ALA A 14 9.33 12.76 10.33
CA ALA A 14 10.26 11.69 10.65
C ALA A 14 11.51 11.66 9.75
N GLY A 15 11.59 12.55 8.74
CA GLY A 15 12.77 12.72 7.90
C GLY A 15 12.93 11.69 6.78
N ARG A 16 11.87 10.97 6.44
CA ARG A 16 11.86 9.99 5.34
C ARG A 16 10.90 10.43 4.23
N PRO A 17 11.19 10.10 2.96
CA PRO A 17 10.25 10.35 1.88
C PRO A 17 8.92 9.64 2.11
N VAL A 18 7.82 10.31 1.82
CA VAL A 18 6.47 9.76 1.95
C VAL A 18 5.76 9.83 0.61
N THR A 19 5.23 8.70 0.17
CA THR A 19 4.36 8.62 -1.00
C THR A 19 2.95 8.30 -0.53
N VAL A 20 1.95 9.02 -1.05
CA VAL A 20 0.55 8.85 -0.70
C VAL A 20 -0.30 8.64 -1.94
N VAL A 21 -1.32 7.78 -1.82
CA VAL A 21 -2.40 7.69 -2.80
C VAL A 21 -3.71 8.04 -2.12
N ARG A 22 -4.62 8.64 -2.90
CA ARG A 22 -5.93 9.06 -2.40
C ARG A 22 -6.85 7.85 -2.26
N GLY A 23 -7.38 7.66 -1.05
CA GLY A 23 -8.42 6.69 -0.78
C GLY A 23 -9.83 7.26 -1.02
N ASN A 24 -10.83 6.39 -0.98
CA ASN A 24 -12.22 6.78 -1.24
C ASN A 24 -12.81 7.67 -0.13
N CYS A 25 -12.21 7.70 1.06
CA CYS A 25 -12.62 8.58 2.17
C CYS A 25 -11.77 9.86 2.25
N ASP A 26 -10.77 10.03 1.39
CA ASP A 26 -9.91 11.20 1.39
C ASP A 26 -10.52 12.34 0.54
N SER A 27 -10.52 13.55 1.09
CA SER A 27 -11.06 14.74 0.42
C SER A 27 -10.03 15.54 -0.36
N ASN A 28 -8.72 15.28 -0.16
CA ASN A 28 -7.68 16.01 -0.87
C ASN A 28 -7.53 15.53 -2.31
N SER A 29 -8.10 16.30 -3.25
CA SER A 29 -8.05 15.96 -4.67
C SER A 29 -6.68 16.11 -5.32
N GLU A 30 -5.71 16.71 -4.63
CA GLU A 30 -4.33 16.83 -5.12
C GLU A 30 -3.53 15.54 -4.92
N TRP A 31 -3.97 14.68 -4.03
CA TRP A 31 -3.32 13.37 -3.88
C TRP A 31 -3.66 12.47 -5.07
N PRO A 32 -2.65 11.84 -5.69
CA PRO A 32 -2.89 10.98 -6.85
C PRO A 32 -3.68 9.73 -6.47
N LEU A 33 -4.49 9.25 -7.39
CA LEU A 33 -5.20 7.98 -7.22
C LEU A 33 -4.28 6.77 -7.42
N VAL A 34 -3.28 6.92 -8.28
CA VAL A 34 -2.35 5.85 -8.64
C VAL A 34 -0.93 6.42 -8.68
N VAL A 35 0.02 5.71 -8.10
CA VAL A 35 1.44 6.03 -8.19
C VAL A 35 2.20 4.78 -8.61
N ASP A 36 2.98 4.90 -9.68
CA ASP A 36 3.88 3.84 -10.13
C ASP A 36 5.31 4.15 -9.70
N VAL A 37 6.00 3.15 -9.16
CA VAL A 37 7.37 3.28 -8.65
C VAL A 37 8.18 2.07 -9.09
N ALA A 38 9.40 2.30 -9.53
CA ALA A 38 10.37 1.23 -9.81
C ALA A 38 11.41 1.16 -8.68
N ARG A 39 11.62 -0.01 -8.12
CA ARG A 39 12.59 -0.26 -7.05
C ARG A 39 13.14 -1.68 -7.17
N GLY A 40 14.45 -1.82 -7.03
CA GLY A 40 15.10 -3.13 -6.97
C GLY A 40 14.84 -4.03 -8.17
N GLY A 41 14.62 -3.46 -9.35
CA GLY A 41 14.30 -4.20 -10.58
C GLY A 41 12.83 -4.59 -10.70
N LEU A 42 11.96 -4.15 -9.78
CA LEU A 42 10.53 -4.44 -9.78
C LEU A 42 9.70 -3.18 -10.03
N ARG A 43 8.55 -3.37 -10.66
CA ARG A 43 7.56 -2.33 -10.93
C ARG A 43 6.42 -2.44 -9.94
N PHE A 44 6.18 -1.38 -9.19
CA PHE A 44 5.14 -1.30 -8.17
C PHE A 44 4.07 -0.32 -8.59
N ARG A 45 2.82 -0.67 -8.33
CA ARG A 45 1.68 0.25 -8.42
C ARG A 45 1.03 0.37 -7.06
N LEU A 46 0.88 1.62 -6.59
CA LEU A 46 0.15 1.94 -5.38
C LEU A 46 -1.21 2.50 -5.78
N GLU A 47 -2.28 1.93 -5.24
CA GLU A 47 -3.63 2.45 -5.37
C GLU A 47 -4.49 1.96 -4.20
N HIS A 48 -5.48 2.74 -3.80
CA HIS A 48 -6.28 2.40 -2.63
C HIS A 48 -7.18 1.21 -2.88
N ILE A 49 -7.95 1.25 -3.98
CA ILE A 49 -8.86 0.16 -4.36
C ILE A 49 -8.15 -0.76 -5.34
N PRO A 50 -7.99 -2.05 -5.00
CA PRO A 50 -7.27 -2.96 -5.88
C PRO A 50 -8.03 -3.22 -7.19
N PRO A 51 -7.34 -3.37 -8.33
CA PRO A 51 -7.99 -3.74 -9.57
C PRO A 51 -8.50 -5.18 -9.52
N ASP A 52 -9.65 -5.43 -10.15
CA ASP A 52 -10.22 -6.79 -10.24
C ASP A 52 -9.40 -7.68 -11.17
N VAL A 53 -8.87 -7.09 -12.24
CA VAL A 53 -8.02 -7.79 -13.21
C VAL A 53 -6.56 -7.44 -12.93
N PRO A 54 -5.67 -8.43 -12.76
CA PRO A 54 -4.26 -8.16 -12.56
C PRO A 54 -3.70 -7.34 -13.73
N PRO A 55 -3.02 -6.19 -13.47
CA PRO A 55 -2.39 -5.41 -14.53
C PRO A 55 -1.22 -6.18 -15.13
N ASP A 56 -0.94 -5.94 -16.42
CA ASP A 56 0.15 -6.60 -17.15
C ASP A 56 1.45 -5.79 -17.18
N ASP A 57 1.42 -4.57 -16.67
CA ASP A 57 2.53 -3.60 -16.72
C ASP A 57 3.25 -3.39 -15.39
N VAL A 58 2.89 -4.14 -14.35
CA VAL A 58 3.54 -4.07 -13.04
C VAL A 58 3.76 -5.47 -12.47
N ASP A 59 4.67 -5.57 -11.52
CA ASP A 59 5.01 -6.81 -10.83
C ASP A 59 4.27 -6.93 -9.49
N VAL A 60 4.00 -5.81 -8.85
CA VAL A 60 3.40 -5.74 -7.52
C VAL A 60 2.35 -4.63 -7.47
N VAL A 61 1.20 -4.94 -6.87
CA VAL A 61 0.17 -3.96 -6.50
C VAL A 61 0.15 -3.83 -4.99
N LEU A 62 0.38 -2.62 -4.50
CA LEU A 62 0.21 -2.25 -3.08
C LEU A 62 -1.12 -1.53 -2.94
N HIS A 63 -2.01 -2.05 -2.10
CA HIS A 63 -3.35 -1.48 -1.96
C HIS A 63 -3.87 -1.51 -0.53
N GLY A 64 -5.02 -0.91 -0.31
CA GLY A 64 -5.74 -0.91 0.95
C GLY A 64 -7.20 -1.27 0.75
N HIS A 65 -8.09 -0.42 1.21
CA HIS A 65 -9.54 -0.45 1.05
C HIS A 65 -10.28 -1.55 1.83
N THR A 66 -9.84 -2.79 1.76
CA THR A 66 -10.52 -3.92 2.41
C THR A 66 -10.33 -3.96 3.92
N HIS A 67 -9.29 -3.28 4.43
CA HIS A 67 -8.83 -3.33 5.82
C HIS A 67 -8.41 -4.73 6.27
N VAL A 68 -8.03 -5.59 5.32
CA VAL A 68 -7.60 -6.97 5.57
C VAL A 68 -6.21 -7.18 4.98
N PRO A 69 -5.24 -7.68 5.73
CA PRO A 69 -3.93 -8.01 5.18
C PRO A 69 -4.05 -8.98 4.00
N ARG A 70 -3.24 -8.76 3.00
CA ARG A 70 -3.21 -9.60 1.80
C ARG A 70 -1.79 -9.84 1.34
N ASN A 71 -1.50 -11.06 0.95
CA ASN A 71 -0.27 -11.45 0.27
C ASN A 71 -0.65 -12.57 -0.70
N GLU A 72 -0.99 -12.20 -1.91
CA GLU A 72 -1.58 -13.12 -2.89
C GLU A 72 -1.03 -12.85 -4.28
N LYS A 73 -0.60 -13.90 -4.96
CA LYS A 73 -0.16 -13.81 -6.35
C LYS A 73 -1.32 -14.21 -7.28
N ARG A 74 -1.66 -13.32 -8.21
CA ARG A 74 -2.70 -13.54 -9.22
C ARG A 74 -2.21 -13.09 -10.58
N GLY A 75 -2.29 -13.99 -11.57
CA GLY A 75 -1.90 -13.65 -12.94
C GLY A 75 -0.46 -13.14 -13.07
N GLY A 76 0.47 -13.66 -12.24
CA GLY A 76 1.85 -13.23 -12.23
C GLY A 76 2.12 -11.93 -11.46
N VAL A 77 1.09 -11.29 -10.89
CA VAL A 77 1.20 -10.06 -10.11
C VAL A 77 1.00 -10.36 -8.63
N LEU A 78 1.88 -9.81 -7.80
CA LEU A 78 1.79 -9.94 -6.35
C LEU A 78 0.93 -8.81 -5.79
N PHE A 79 -0.15 -9.15 -5.09
CA PHE A 79 -1.03 -8.20 -4.41
C PHE A 79 -0.72 -8.17 -2.92
N LEU A 80 -0.37 -6.99 -2.41
CA LEU A 80 -0.02 -6.78 -1.01
C LEU A 80 -0.90 -5.71 -0.38
N ASN A 81 -1.47 -6.01 0.78
CA ASN A 81 -2.22 -5.06 1.61
C ASN A 81 -1.68 -5.15 3.04
N PRO A 82 -1.21 -4.04 3.62
CA PRO A 82 -0.67 -4.06 4.99
C PRO A 82 -1.74 -4.14 6.08
N GLY A 83 -3.01 -4.19 5.73
CA GLY A 83 -4.10 -4.12 6.68
C GLY A 83 -4.53 -2.69 6.98
N CYS A 84 -5.05 -2.45 8.16
CA CYS A 84 -5.51 -1.13 8.57
C CYS A 84 -5.05 -0.79 9.98
N VAL A 85 -4.67 0.47 10.18
CA VAL A 85 -4.18 0.95 11.47
C VAL A 85 -5.32 1.16 12.46
N THR A 86 -6.47 1.68 12.01
CA THR A 86 -7.54 2.13 12.90
C THR A 86 -8.81 1.30 12.84
N ARG A 87 -9.08 0.64 11.72
CA ARG A 87 -10.33 -0.09 11.48
C ARG A 87 -10.09 -1.44 10.80
N PRO A 88 -9.33 -2.35 11.44
CA PRO A 88 -9.12 -3.67 10.86
C PRO A 88 -10.44 -4.40 10.68
N ASN A 89 -10.50 -5.30 9.72
CA ASN A 89 -11.70 -6.02 9.32
C ASN A 89 -11.48 -7.54 9.38
N GLN A 90 -12.56 -8.30 9.40
CA GLN A 90 -12.56 -9.78 9.39
C GLN A 90 -11.67 -10.40 10.47
N GLY A 91 -11.63 -9.80 11.65
CA GLY A 91 -10.85 -10.32 12.78
C GLY A 91 -9.35 -10.08 12.71
N ALA A 92 -8.87 -9.34 11.70
CA ALA A 92 -7.46 -8.99 11.61
C ALA A 92 -7.07 -7.99 12.71
N PRO A 93 -5.84 -8.06 13.28
CA PRO A 93 -5.35 -7.02 14.16
C PRO A 93 -5.04 -5.74 13.37
N ALA A 94 -4.98 -4.61 14.06
CA ALA A 94 -4.43 -3.38 13.48
C ALA A 94 -2.98 -3.63 13.07
N SER A 95 -2.56 -3.18 11.90
CA SER A 95 -1.27 -3.55 11.36
C SER A 95 -0.69 -2.53 10.40
N VAL A 96 0.62 -2.59 10.24
CA VAL A 96 1.41 -2.00 9.17
C VAL A 96 2.29 -3.08 8.57
N ALA A 97 3.08 -2.77 7.54
CA ALA A 97 3.98 -3.74 6.95
C ALA A 97 5.34 -3.13 6.62
N TRP A 98 6.35 -3.97 6.67
CA TRP A 98 7.67 -3.71 6.11
C TRP A 98 7.80 -4.44 4.78
N LEU A 99 8.30 -3.74 3.78
CA LEU A 99 8.62 -4.30 2.48
C LEU A 99 10.10 -4.05 2.20
N GLU A 100 10.87 -5.11 2.10
CA GLU A 100 12.28 -5.06 1.72
C GLU A 100 12.45 -5.60 0.31
N ILE A 101 13.23 -4.90 -0.50
CA ILE A 101 13.47 -5.27 -1.90
C ILE A 101 14.98 -5.40 -2.10
N ALA A 102 15.43 -6.56 -2.57
CA ALA A 102 16.83 -6.79 -2.90
C ALA A 102 16.93 -7.79 -4.06
N ASN A 103 17.66 -7.42 -5.12
CA ASN A 103 17.95 -8.29 -6.27
C ASN A 103 16.68 -8.89 -6.90
N GLY A 104 15.61 -8.08 -7.06
CA GLY A 104 14.34 -8.53 -7.61
C GLY A 104 13.52 -9.41 -6.68
N LYS A 105 13.91 -9.53 -5.42
CA LYS A 105 13.20 -10.33 -4.41
C LYS A 105 12.58 -9.44 -3.35
N ILE A 106 11.41 -9.87 -2.86
CA ILE A 106 10.63 -9.15 -1.87
C ILE A 106 10.61 -9.94 -0.57
N LYS A 107 10.83 -9.24 0.56
CA LYS A 107 10.46 -9.70 1.89
C LYS A 107 9.32 -8.84 2.40
N TRP A 108 8.22 -9.47 2.73
CA TRP A 108 7.01 -8.83 3.25
C TRP A 108 6.77 -9.28 4.69
N ARG A 109 6.66 -8.32 5.60
CA ARG A 109 6.41 -8.62 7.01
C ARG A 109 5.33 -7.70 7.56
N LEU A 110 4.24 -8.30 8.03
CA LEU A 110 3.21 -7.58 8.78
C LEU A 110 3.69 -7.35 10.21
N VAL A 111 3.35 -6.17 10.74
CA VAL A 111 3.62 -5.80 12.12
C VAL A 111 2.29 -5.44 12.77
N ASP A 112 1.89 -6.22 13.77
CA ASP A 112 0.70 -5.96 14.56
C ASP A 112 0.94 -4.78 15.49
N LEU A 113 -0.04 -3.92 15.58
CA LEU A 113 0.02 -2.72 16.42
C LEU A 113 -0.65 -2.91 17.78
#